data_935a5d92df24d226d40cb02d92d8478b
#
_entry.id   935a5d92df24d226d40cb02d92d8478b
#
_cell.length_a   1.000
_cell.length_b   1.000
_cell.length_c   1.000
_cell.angle_alpha   90.00
_cell.angle_beta   90.00
_cell.angle_gamma   90.00
#
_symmetry.space_group_name_H-M   'P 1'
#
loop_
_entity.id
_entity.type
_entity.pdbx_description
1 polymer ?
#
loop_
_entity_poly.entity_id
_entity_poly.type
_entity_poly.pdbx_seq_one_letter_code
_entity_poly.pdbx_strand_id
1 'polypeptide(L)'
;MAYASMVFVALAAFCWGLSGGIGGILMAGGWDAFVVSFYRGAIGLLFVLVWLALRPRGSGLASRRLWLWSAIAGFGVAGNFAFYFVSIAQGSVAVAATLMYCAPVFVYLVSFALKLERPSVLKWVAIGVVTIGIVLLTQIYDVGASGITPIGVGAGLLAGLSYAV
;
A
#
# COMPACT_ATOMS: atom_id res chain seq x y z
N MET A 1 -18.62 -12.18 18.24
CA MET A 1 -17.47 -12.29 17.30
C MET A 1 -17.28 -11.02 16.45
N ALA A 2 -18.33 -10.39 15.92
CA ALA A 2 -18.20 -9.19 15.06
C ALA A 2 -17.43 -8.00 15.71
N TYR A 3 -17.69 -7.69 16.98
CA TYR A 3 -17.00 -6.58 17.67
C TYR A 3 -15.48 -6.83 17.82
N ALA A 4 -15.05 -8.04 18.12
CA ALA A 4 -13.63 -8.36 18.22
C ALA A 4 -12.93 -8.18 16.86
N SER A 5 -13.56 -8.60 15.75
CA SER A 5 -13.02 -8.39 14.42
C SER A 5 -12.89 -6.92 14.06
N MET A 6 -13.88 -6.09 14.42
CA MET A 6 -13.82 -4.64 14.18
C MET A 6 -12.67 -3.97 14.97
N VAL A 7 -12.47 -4.38 16.22
CA VAL A 7 -11.36 -3.86 17.04
C VAL A 7 -10.00 -4.23 16.44
N PHE A 8 -9.83 -5.48 15.97
CA PHE A 8 -8.60 -5.90 15.30
C PHE A 8 -8.35 -5.14 14.00
N VAL A 9 -9.38 -4.90 13.20
CA VAL A 9 -9.25 -4.10 11.97
C VAL A 9 -8.87 -2.66 12.28
N ALA A 10 -9.51 -2.04 13.27
CA ALA A 10 -9.18 -0.67 13.69
C ALA A 10 -7.75 -0.57 14.23
N LEU A 11 -7.31 -1.53 15.04
CA LEU A 11 -5.95 -1.60 15.56
C LEU A 11 -4.93 -1.79 14.43
N ALA A 12 -5.21 -2.66 13.48
CA ALA A 12 -4.36 -2.86 12.31
C ALA A 12 -4.22 -1.59 11.47
N ALA A 13 -5.33 -0.89 11.22
CA ALA A 13 -5.34 0.37 10.49
C ALA A 13 -4.55 1.47 11.24
N PHE A 14 -4.71 1.55 12.56
CA PHE A 14 -3.94 2.46 13.40
C PHE A 14 -2.43 2.16 13.34
N CYS A 15 -2.03 0.90 13.52
CA CYS A 15 -0.63 0.48 13.42
C CYS A 15 -0.04 0.75 12.04
N TRP A 16 -0.84 0.57 10.98
CA TRP A 16 -0.43 0.86 9.61
C TRP A 16 -0.15 2.35 9.40
N GLY A 17 -1.07 3.22 9.83
CA GLY A 17 -0.92 4.67 9.76
C GLY A 17 0.27 5.17 10.60
N LEU A 18 0.40 4.67 11.84
CA LEU A 18 1.52 5.00 12.72
C LEU A 18 2.88 4.63 12.09
N SER A 19 2.97 3.48 11.46
CA SER A 19 4.17 3.03 10.74
C SER A 19 4.56 3.97 9.59
N GLY A 20 3.58 4.54 8.88
CA GLY A 20 3.82 5.56 7.85
C GLY A 20 4.36 6.87 8.44
N GLY A 21 3.76 7.32 9.55
CA GLY A 21 4.21 8.51 10.28
C GLY A 21 5.63 8.38 10.82
N ILE A 22 5.95 7.24 11.46
CA ILE A 22 7.31 6.94 11.94
C ILE A 22 8.31 6.93 10.78
N GLY A 23 7.95 6.30 9.65
CA GLY A 23 8.77 6.29 8.44
C GLY A 23 9.05 7.70 7.94
N GLY A 24 8.05 8.59 7.92
CA GLY A 24 8.20 9.99 7.56
C GLY A 24 9.19 10.74 8.47
N ILE A 25 9.11 10.53 9.79
CA ILE A 25 10.05 11.12 10.77
C ILE A 25 11.48 10.63 10.53
N LEU A 26 11.66 9.32 10.29
CA LEU A 26 12.99 8.75 10.02
C LEU A 26 13.59 9.33 8.74
N MET A 27 12.81 9.44 7.68
CA MET A 27 13.28 10.02 6.42
C MET A 27 13.59 11.51 6.55
N ALA A 28 12.82 12.28 7.33
CA ALA A 28 13.14 13.65 7.67
C ALA A 28 14.46 13.76 8.46
N GLY A 29 14.83 12.70 9.21
CA GLY A 29 16.11 12.54 9.88
C GLY A 29 17.26 12.06 8.97
N GLY A 30 17.04 11.95 7.65
CA GLY A 30 18.06 11.56 6.67
C GLY A 30 18.15 10.06 6.38
N TRP A 31 17.22 9.25 6.86
CA TRP A 31 17.18 7.82 6.53
C TRP A 31 16.69 7.59 5.10
N ASP A 32 17.34 6.65 4.41
CA ASP A 32 16.95 6.26 3.06
C ASP A 32 15.61 5.50 3.05
N ALA A 33 14.76 5.82 2.06
CA ALA A 33 13.42 5.23 1.93
C ALA A 33 13.44 3.70 1.79
N PHE A 34 14.43 3.15 1.07
CA PHE A 34 14.54 1.70 0.88
C PHE A 34 15.01 1.01 2.17
N VAL A 35 15.88 1.65 2.94
CA VAL A 35 16.33 1.15 4.25
C VAL A 35 15.15 1.08 5.22
N VAL A 36 14.33 2.13 5.28
CA VAL A 36 13.11 2.15 6.12
C VAL A 36 12.12 1.06 5.67
N SER A 37 11.93 0.89 4.35
CA SER A 37 11.09 -0.17 3.78
C SER A 37 11.58 -1.56 4.15
N PHE A 38 12.90 -1.79 4.05
CA PHE A 38 13.53 -3.06 4.38
C PHE A 38 13.31 -3.44 5.84
N TYR A 39 13.59 -2.53 6.78
CA TYR A 39 13.38 -2.80 8.21
C TYR A 39 11.93 -3.07 8.54
N ARG A 40 10.99 -2.32 7.93
CA ARG A 40 9.57 -2.58 8.09
C ARG A 40 9.19 -4.00 7.66
N GLY A 41 9.66 -4.44 6.50
CA GLY A 41 9.43 -5.79 5.98
C GLY A 41 10.11 -6.86 6.85
N ALA A 42 11.35 -6.65 7.25
CA ALA A 42 12.13 -7.57 8.07
C ALA A 42 11.51 -7.80 9.46
N ILE A 43 11.08 -6.74 10.11
CA ILE A 43 10.39 -6.82 11.41
C ILE A 43 9.06 -7.57 11.25
N GLY A 44 8.27 -7.25 10.22
CA GLY A 44 7.03 -7.96 9.93
C GLY A 44 7.26 -9.45 9.68
N LEU A 45 8.28 -9.80 8.89
CA LEU A 45 8.67 -11.18 8.65
C LEU A 45 9.06 -11.91 9.94
N LEU A 46 9.83 -11.26 10.82
CA LEU A 46 10.21 -11.83 12.11
C LEU A 46 8.98 -12.22 12.93
N PHE A 47 7.99 -11.33 13.05
CA PHE A 47 6.74 -11.62 13.74
C PHE A 47 5.99 -12.81 13.13
N VAL A 48 5.91 -12.87 11.79
CA VAL A 48 5.27 -13.99 11.09
C VAL A 48 6.01 -15.29 11.33
N LEU A 49 7.34 -15.28 11.29
CA LEU A 49 8.16 -16.48 11.55
C LEU A 49 8.00 -16.97 12.99
N VAL A 50 8.01 -16.07 13.97
CA VAL A 50 7.76 -16.44 15.37
C VAL A 50 6.35 -17.03 15.54
N TRP A 51 5.34 -16.40 14.95
CA TRP A 51 3.97 -16.92 15.02
C TRP A 51 3.85 -18.30 14.35
N LEU A 52 4.51 -18.51 13.22
CA LEU A 52 4.55 -19.78 12.50
C LEU A 52 5.26 -20.89 13.30
N ALA A 53 6.37 -20.53 13.98
CA ALA A 53 7.09 -21.46 14.86
C ALA A 53 6.23 -21.90 16.04
N LEU A 54 5.42 -20.99 16.57
CA LEU A 54 4.51 -21.30 17.70
C LEU A 54 3.26 -22.10 17.27
N ARG A 55 2.85 -21.98 15.99
CA ARG A 55 1.64 -22.64 15.45
C ARG A 55 1.90 -23.30 14.09
N PRO A 56 2.73 -24.34 14.02
CA PRO A 56 3.11 -24.96 12.75
C PRO A 56 1.99 -25.77 12.10
N ARG A 57 0.98 -26.24 12.88
CA ARG A 57 -0.10 -27.10 12.37
C ARG A 57 -1.10 -26.30 11.53
N GLY A 58 -1.38 -26.78 10.32
CA GLY A 58 -2.34 -26.16 9.40
C GLY A 58 -1.77 -25.00 8.57
N SER A 59 -0.45 -24.78 8.59
CA SER A 59 0.21 -23.68 7.86
C SER A 59 0.18 -23.82 6.33
N GLY A 60 -0.09 -25.02 5.80
CA GLY A 60 -0.12 -25.25 4.35
C GLY A 60 1.24 -25.15 3.64
N LEU A 61 2.34 -25.05 4.38
CA LEU A 61 3.71 -24.83 3.85
C LEU A 61 4.17 -25.92 2.87
N ALA A 62 3.57 -27.10 2.87
CA ALA A 62 3.87 -28.17 1.91
C ALA A 62 3.34 -27.90 0.49
N SER A 63 2.45 -26.93 0.31
CA SER A 63 1.83 -26.63 -0.98
C SER A 63 2.71 -25.74 -1.85
N ARG A 64 3.18 -26.26 -3.02
CA ARG A 64 3.92 -25.45 -4.03
C ARG A 64 3.08 -24.25 -4.54
N ARG A 65 1.77 -24.41 -4.62
CA ARG A 65 0.86 -23.37 -5.07
C ARG A 65 0.82 -22.21 -4.07
N LEU A 66 0.87 -22.52 -2.77
CA LEU A 66 0.95 -21.49 -1.72
C LEU A 66 2.22 -20.63 -1.90
N TRP A 67 3.37 -21.26 -2.12
CA TRP A 67 4.64 -20.55 -2.30
C TRP A 67 4.63 -19.65 -3.53
N LEU A 68 4.06 -20.11 -4.66
CA LEU A 68 3.96 -19.30 -5.87
C LEU A 68 3.12 -18.04 -5.63
N TRP A 69 1.91 -18.21 -5.09
CA TRP A 69 1.04 -17.06 -4.81
C TRP A 69 1.59 -16.13 -3.73
N SER A 70 2.24 -16.70 -2.71
CA SER A 70 2.91 -15.91 -1.68
C SER A 70 4.10 -15.11 -2.24
N ALA A 71 4.84 -15.66 -3.19
CA ALA A 71 5.92 -14.95 -3.85
C ALA A 71 5.38 -13.76 -4.68
N ILE A 72 4.33 -13.98 -5.49
CA ILE A 72 3.69 -12.92 -6.28
C ILE A 72 3.18 -11.82 -5.35
N ALA A 73 2.41 -12.17 -4.33
CA ALA A 73 1.92 -11.22 -3.34
C ALA A 73 3.07 -10.51 -2.59
N GLY A 74 4.16 -11.23 -2.29
CA GLY A 74 5.35 -10.68 -1.65
C GLY A 74 6.04 -9.61 -2.51
N PHE A 75 6.13 -9.82 -3.83
CA PHE A 75 6.63 -8.81 -4.76
C PHE A 75 5.72 -7.57 -4.78
N GLY A 76 4.41 -7.74 -4.80
CA GLY A 76 3.46 -6.64 -4.70
C GLY A 76 3.63 -5.84 -3.41
N VAL A 77 3.70 -6.51 -2.26
CA VAL A 77 3.90 -5.85 -0.96
C VAL A 77 5.26 -5.15 -0.86
N ALA A 78 6.33 -5.78 -1.34
CA ALA A 78 7.66 -5.18 -1.34
C ALA A 78 7.72 -3.92 -2.22
N GLY A 79 7.14 -4.00 -3.42
CA GLY A 79 6.99 -2.86 -4.32
C GLY A 79 6.17 -1.74 -3.69
N ASN A 80 5.04 -2.08 -3.07
CA ASN A 80 4.21 -1.11 -2.37
C ASN A 80 5.02 -0.37 -1.29
N PHE A 81 5.75 -1.08 -0.44
CA PHE A 81 6.55 -0.45 0.62
C PHE A 81 7.65 0.45 0.05
N ALA A 82 8.42 -0.02 -0.91
CA ALA A 82 9.49 0.73 -1.52
C ALA A 82 8.98 2.03 -2.16
N PHE A 83 7.98 1.93 -3.03
CA PHE A 83 7.42 3.08 -3.73
C PHE A 83 6.65 4.02 -2.81
N TYR A 84 5.97 3.51 -1.79
CA TYR A 84 5.30 4.33 -0.80
C TYR A 84 6.28 5.23 -0.05
N PHE A 85 7.39 4.69 0.43
CA PHE A 85 8.39 5.50 1.13
C PHE A 85 9.16 6.44 0.21
N VAL A 86 9.42 6.06 -1.04
CA VAL A 86 9.95 7.00 -2.05
C VAL A 86 8.98 8.16 -2.25
N SER A 87 7.68 7.90 -2.33
CA SER A 87 6.66 8.94 -2.45
C SER A 87 6.63 9.87 -1.24
N ILE A 88 6.79 9.34 -0.02
CA ILE A 88 6.90 10.16 1.21
C ILE A 88 8.15 11.04 1.17
N ALA A 89 9.30 10.46 0.81
CA ALA A 89 10.58 11.19 0.74
C ALA A 89 10.56 12.34 -0.28
N GLN A 90 9.74 12.22 -1.32
CA GLN A 90 9.61 13.20 -2.42
C GLN A 90 8.38 14.11 -2.28
N GLY A 91 7.70 14.06 -1.14
CA GLY A 91 6.49 14.84 -0.88
C GLY A 91 6.08 14.80 0.58
N SER A 92 4.92 14.23 0.86
CA SER A 92 4.41 14.09 2.22
C SER A 92 3.73 12.74 2.45
N VAL A 93 3.63 12.34 3.73
CA VAL A 93 2.91 11.12 4.14
C VAL A 93 1.45 11.14 3.68
N ALA A 94 0.78 12.30 3.80
CA ALA A 94 -0.63 12.44 3.42
C ALA A 94 -0.83 12.22 1.92
N VAL A 95 0.00 12.83 1.08
CA VAL A 95 -0.06 12.69 -0.38
C VAL A 95 0.30 11.25 -0.80
N ALA A 96 1.37 10.69 -0.26
CA ALA A 96 1.78 9.31 -0.55
C ALA A 96 0.68 8.29 -0.18
N ALA A 97 0.05 8.44 0.99
CA ALA A 97 -1.05 7.59 1.42
C ALA A 97 -2.25 7.70 0.47
N THR A 98 -2.61 8.92 0.05
CA THR A 98 -3.73 9.12 -0.87
C THR A 98 -3.48 8.50 -2.23
N LEU A 99 -2.27 8.67 -2.78
CA LEU A 99 -1.89 8.05 -4.05
C LEU A 99 -1.88 6.51 -3.95
N MET A 100 -1.40 5.96 -2.85
CA MET A 100 -1.46 4.52 -2.58
C MET A 100 -2.91 4.03 -2.49
N TYR A 101 -3.82 4.79 -1.88
CA TYR A 101 -5.24 4.44 -1.81
C TYR A 101 -6.00 4.55 -3.14
N CYS A 102 -5.33 4.87 -4.26
CA CYS A 102 -5.86 4.61 -5.60
C CYS A 102 -5.89 3.11 -5.96
N ALA A 103 -5.33 2.23 -5.13
CA ALA A 103 -5.30 0.79 -5.37
C ALA A 103 -6.65 0.20 -5.81
N PRO A 104 -7.81 0.53 -5.22
CA PRO A 104 -9.11 0.05 -5.70
C PRO A 104 -9.40 0.42 -7.15
N VAL A 105 -8.93 1.59 -7.62
CA VAL A 105 -9.08 2.00 -9.02
C VAL A 105 -8.28 1.06 -9.92
N PHE A 106 -7.03 0.76 -9.56
CA PHE A 106 -6.19 -0.19 -10.30
C PHE A 106 -6.78 -1.60 -10.28
N VAL A 107 -7.30 -2.07 -9.14
CA VAL A 107 -8.00 -3.36 -9.04
C VAL A 107 -9.15 -3.44 -10.05
N TYR A 108 -10.01 -2.41 -10.12
CA TYR A 108 -11.10 -2.40 -11.08
C TYR A 108 -10.61 -2.35 -12.53
N LEU A 109 -9.62 -1.51 -12.84
CA LEU A 109 -9.07 -1.42 -14.19
C LEU A 109 -8.46 -2.74 -14.66
N VAL A 110 -7.67 -3.40 -13.80
CA VAL A 110 -7.10 -4.73 -14.08
C VAL A 110 -8.20 -5.78 -14.22
N SER A 111 -9.19 -5.78 -13.34
CA SER A 111 -10.33 -6.70 -13.40
C SER A 111 -11.14 -6.53 -14.69
N PHE A 112 -11.31 -5.30 -15.17
CA PHE A 112 -11.98 -5.04 -16.46
C PHE A 112 -11.12 -5.50 -17.63
N ALA A 113 -9.82 -5.24 -17.62
CA ALA A 113 -8.90 -5.67 -18.66
C ALA A 113 -8.84 -7.20 -18.78
N LEU A 114 -8.81 -7.89 -17.64
CA LEU A 114 -8.81 -9.36 -17.55
C LEU A 114 -10.22 -9.98 -17.72
N LYS A 115 -11.27 -9.16 -17.92
CA LYS A 115 -12.67 -9.59 -18.06
C LYS A 115 -13.18 -10.40 -16.84
N LEU A 116 -12.59 -10.20 -15.67
CA LEU A 116 -13.02 -10.84 -14.43
C LEU A 116 -14.31 -10.21 -13.91
N GLU A 117 -14.49 -8.92 -14.14
CA GLU A 117 -15.69 -8.18 -13.78
C GLU A 117 -16.24 -7.38 -14.97
N ARG A 118 -17.56 -7.15 -14.94
CA ARG A 118 -18.20 -6.28 -15.92
C ARG A 118 -18.18 -4.83 -15.40
N PRO A 119 -17.76 -3.87 -16.23
CA PRO A 119 -17.85 -2.47 -15.87
C PRO A 119 -19.32 -2.08 -15.70
N SER A 120 -19.64 -1.35 -14.63
CA SER A 120 -20.96 -0.75 -14.41
C SER A 120 -20.81 0.75 -14.30
N VAL A 121 -21.89 1.49 -14.60
CA VAL A 121 -21.91 2.96 -14.49
C VAL A 121 -21.51 3.41 -13.09
N LEU A 122 -22.00 2.72 -12.05
CA LEU A 122 -21.66 3.05 -10.66
C LEU A 122 -20.16 2.93 -10.38
N LYS A 123 -19.50 1.89 -10.92
CA LYS A 123 -18.05 1.70 -10.75
C LYS A 123 -17.26 2.81 -11.45
N TRP A 124 -17.66 3.22 -12.65
CA TRP A 124 -17.04 4.34 -13.35
C TRP A 124 -17.22 5.67 -12.62
N VAL A 125 -18.41 5.92 -12.09
CA VAL A 125 -18.66 7.10 -11.25
C VAL A 125 -17.79 7.07 -10.00
N ALA A 126 -17.69 5.93 -9.31
CA ALA A 126 -16.83 5.78 -8.14
C ALA A 126 -15.36 6.05 -8.46
N ILE A 127 -14.83 5.51 -9.57
CA ILE A 127 -13.48 5.79 -10.05
C ILE A 127 -13.28 7.29 -10.29
N GLY A 128 -14.24 7.93 -10.96
CA GLY A 128 -14.19 9.36 -11.23
C GLY A 128 -14.15 10.20 -9.95
N VAL A 129 -15.01 9.90 -8.97
CA VAL A 129 -15.06 10.59 -7.67
C VAL A 129 -13.74 10.43 -6.91
N VAL A 130 -13.19 9.21 -6.85
CA VAL A 130 -11.89 8.94 -6.21
C VAL A 130 -10.78 9.73 -6.92
N THR A 131 -10.74 9.71 -8.25
CA THR A 131 -9.73 10.44 -9.03
C THR A 131 -9.80 11.95 -8.78
N ILE A 132 -11.01 12.53 -8.76
CA ILE A 132 -11.20 13.95 -8.42
C ILE A 132 -10.70 14.24 -7.00
N GLY A 133 -11.06 13.39 -6.03
CA GLY A 133 -10.59 13.53 -4.64
C GLY A 133 -9.07 13.53 -4.54
N ILE A 134 -8.39 12.67 -5.31
CA ILE A 134 -6.93 12.60 -5.37
C ILE A 134 -6.35 13.87 -5.97
N VAL A 135 -6.88 14.35 -7.09
CA VAL A 135 -6.43 15.59 -7.73
C VAL A 135 -6.55 16.78 -6.78
N LEU A 136 -7.68 16.88 -6.07
CA LEU A 136 -7.92 17.94 -5.09
C LEU A 136 -6.97 17.85 -3.89
N LEU A 137 -6.73 16.65 -3.37
CA LEU A 137 -5.87 16.46 -2.20
C LEU A 137 -4.39 16.66 -2.54
N THR A 138 -3.95 16.15 -3.67
CA THR A 138 -2.54 16.26 -4.10
C THR A 138 -2.21 17.65 -4.62
N GLN A 139 -3.23 18.48 -4.91
CA GLN A 139 -3.06 19.79 -5.53
C GLN A 139 -2.13 19.75 -6.75
N ILE A 140 -2.18 18.68 -7.53
CA ILE A 140 -1.29 18.45 -8.68
C ILE A 140 -1.40 19.55 -9.75
N TYR A 141 -2.49 20.33 -9.70
CA TYR A 141 -2.71 21.49 -10.55
C TYR A 141 -1.92 22.73 -10.09
N ASP A 142 -1.39 22.73 -8.85
CA ASP A 142 -0.53 23.78 -8.30
C ASP A 142 0.80 23.17 -7.84
N VAL A 143 1.72 23.03 -8.78
CA VAL A 143 3.03 22.38 -8.57
C VAL A 143 3.87 23.09 -7.50
N GLY A 144 3.59 24.37 -7.23
CA GLY A 144 4.29 25.16 -6.20
C GLY A 144 3.77 24.90 -4.78
N ALA A 145 2.49 24.61 -4.62
CA ALA A 145 1.84 24.49 -3.31
C ALA A 145 1.98 23.09 -2.70
N SER A 146 2.04 22.04 -3.52
CA SER A 146 2.01 20.65 -3.03
C SER A 146 3.35 20.17 -2.48
N GLY A 147 4.46 20.81 -2.81
CA GLY A 147 5.81 20.38 -2.42
C GLY A 147 6.18 18.95 -2.89
N ILE A 148 5.30 18.30 -3.65
CA ILE A 148 5.56 16.95 -4.17
C ILE A 148 6.21 17.00 -5.55
N THR A 149 7.23 16.17 -5.75
CA THR A 149 7.89 16.06 -7.04
C THR A 149 7.11 15.11 -7.98
N PRO A 150 7.27 15.23 -9.32
CA PRO A 150 6.71 14.26 -10.26
C PRO A 150 7.13 12.82 -9.97
N ILE A 151 8.35 12.62 -9.47
CA ILE A 151 8.86 11.32 -9.02
C ILE A 151 8.04 10.81 -7.84
N GLY A 152 7.71 11.68 -6.87
CA GLY A 152 6.88 11.33 -5.72
C GLY A 152 5.47 10.91 -6.11
N VAL A 153 4.86 11.61 -7.09
CA VAL A 153 3.55 11.23 -7.64
C VAL A 153 3.62 9.87 -8.34
N GLY A 154 4.60 9.68 -9.22
CA GLY A 154 4.81 8.42 -9.93
C GLY A 154 5.03 7.25 -8.95
N ALA A 155 5.86 7.44 -7.94
CA ALA A 155 6.11 6.44 -6.90
C ALA A 155 4.84 6.13 -6.10
N GLY A 156 4.03 7.12 -5.73
CA GLY A 156 2.77 6.90 -5.02
C GLY A 156 1.76 6.09 -5.83
N LEU A 157 1.64 6.37 -7.13
CA LEU A 157 0.79 5.60 -8.04
C LEU A 157 1.30 4.16 -8.23
N LEU A 158 2.63 3.98 -8.36
CA LEU A 158 3.25 2.65 -8.42
C LEU A 158 3.05 1.88 -7.11
N ALA A 159 3.07 2.55 -5.96
CA ALA A 159 2.72 1.93 -4.69
C ALA A 159 1.27 1.41 -4.70
N GLY A 160 0.33 2.22 -5.18
CA GLY A 160 -1.07 1.81 -5.35
C GLY A 160 -1.25 0.63 -6.31
N LEU A 161 -0.56 0.64 -7.45
CA LEU A 161 -0.59 -0.46 -8.41
C LEU A 161 0.01 -1.74 -7.81
N SER A 162 1.13 -1.64 -7.11
CA SER A 162 1.77 -2.78 -6.44
C SER A 162 0.91 -3.36 -5.32
N TYR A 163 0.07 -2.53 -4.70
CA TYR A 163 -0.90 -2.97 -3.69
C TYR A 163 -2.11 -3.67 -4.32
N ALA A 164 -2.41 -3.41 -5.59
CA ALA A 164 -3.54 -4.01 -6.31
C ALA A 164 -3.25 -5.43 -6.85
N VAL A 165 -1.99 -5.87 -6.85
CA VAL A 165 -1.52 -7.20 -7.30
C VAL A 165 -1.59 -8.22 -6.17
#